data_0c7f80c530bdc84576ca726478896d3b
#
_entry.id   0c7f80c530bdc84576ca726478896d3b
#
_cell.length_a   1.000
_cell.length_b   1.000
_cell.length_c   1.000
_cell.angle_alpha   90.00
_cell.angle_beta   90.00
_cell.angle_gamma   90.00
#
_symmetry.space_group_name_H-M   'P 1'
#
loop_
_entity.id
_entity.type
_entity.pdbx_description
1 polymer ?
#
loop_
_entity_poly.entity_id
_entity_poly.type
_entity_poly.pdbx_seq_one_letter_code
_entity_poly.pdbx_strand_id
1 'polypeptide(L)'
;MPRTFPAKTLTAAVLLAVFAVPQGFAQAPAPLAAAPGAPTYADLADLADHAPLVARVEIRDAIRLKPEQAPGLRAGMARVLVKAKTRAVLLGETIGESASYLADVPLDAKGKLPKLKKTAALIFARVAPARPGELQLVSTAGQIAWSQPLEDRVRAILTELVAPAAPPRVSGVREVSYVPGNLLGEGETQIFLSTEAGDPVSISVVHRPGEPRVWGVAFGEIVDQAARPPERDTLAWYRLACFLPAGLSTATDLSGDGEAQRKAAEDYRYVRGQLGPCPRTLNGLGAGPPRR
;
A
#
# COMPACT_ATOMS: atom_id res chain seq x y z
N MET A 1 -83.47 49.27 6.65
CA MET A 1 -83.28 47.98 7.32
C MET A 1 -82.38 47.14 6.47
N PRO A 2 -81.10 47.01 6.79
CA PRO A 2 -80.22 46.14 6.05
C PRO A 2 -80.13 44.75 6.74
N ARG A 3 -80.21 43.71 5.92
CA ARG A 3 -80.12 42.30 6.31
C ARG A 3 -78.62 41.91 6.36
N THR A 4 -78.20 41.47 7.53
CA THR A 4 -76.85 40.85 7.76
C THR A 4 -76.92 39.40 7.41
N PHE A 5 -75.89 38.94 6.54
CA PHE A 5 -75.60 37.53 6.30
C PHE A 5 -74.39 37.11 7.13
N PRO A 6 -74.36 35.90 7.71
CA PRO A 6 -73.20 35.44 8.46
C PRO A 6 -72.20 34.79 7.52
N ALA A 7 -70.94 35.18 7.62
CA ALA A 7 -69.81 34.57 6.95
C ALA A 7 -69.47 33.24 7.62
N LYS A 8 -69.42 32.16 6.82
CA LYS A 8 -68.87 30.84 7.20
C LYS A 8 -67.40 30.83 6.94
N THR A 9 -66.61 30.80 8.00
CA THR A 9 -65.14 30.55 7.93
C THR A 9 -64.87 29.06 7.69
N LEU A 10 -64.30 28.71 6.54
CA LEU A 10 -63.78 27.39 6.30
C LEU A 10 -62.31 27.38 6.78
N THR A 11 -61.99 26.60 7.79
CA THR A 11 -60.68 26.33 8.29
C THR A 11 -60.13 25.15 7.47
N ALA A 12 -59.18 25.39 6.58
CA ALA A 12 -58.46 24.36 5.85
C ALA A 12 -57.29 23.85 6.72
N ALA A 13 -57.39 22.63 7.20
CA ALA A 13 -56.27 21.94 7.87
C ALA A 13 -55.31 21.38 6.80
N VAL A 14 -54.10 21.98 6.72
CA VAL A 14 -53.02 21.44 5.88
C VAL A 14 -52.29 20.37 6.68
N LEU A 15 -52.48 19.10 6.32
CA LEU A 15 -51.67 17.97 6.81
C LEU A 15 -50.33 17.97 6.07
N LEU A 16 -49.26 18.37 6.74
CA LEU A 16 -47.91 18.13 6.27
C LEU A 16 -47.54 16.65 6.52
N ALA A 17 -47.53 15.85 5.44
CA ALA A 17 -46.98 14.51 5.47
C ALA A 17 -45.44 14.62 5.36
N VAL A 18 -44.72 14.37 6.47
CA VAL A 18 -43.27 14.25 6.50
C VAL A 18 -42.89 12.87 5.96
N PHE A 19 -42.43 12.83 4.70
CA PHE A 19 -41.83 11.63 4.14
C PHE A 19 -40.41 11.47 4.71
N ALA A 20 -40.21 10.55 5.65
CA ALA A 20 -38.91 10.10 6.08
C ALA A 20 -38.28 9.29 4.95
N VAL A 21 -37.27 9.87 4.26
CA VAL A 21 -36.45 9.15 3.30
C VAL A 21 -35.46 8.32 4.11
N PRO A 22 -35.42 6.97 3.98
CA PRO A 22 -34.39 6.19 4.62
C PRO A 22 -33.04 6.53 3.95
N GLN A 23 -32.10 7.10 4.71
CA GLN A 23 -30.72 7.27 4.28
C GLN A 23 -30.08 5.88 4.23
N GLY A 24 -30.08 5.27 3.07
CA GLY A 24 -29.28 4.09 2.78
C GLY A 24 -27.81 4.47 2.90
N PHE A 25 -27.15 4.00 3.95
CA PHE A 25 -25.68 4.02 4.00
C PHE A 25 -25.18 3.19 2.83
N ALA A 26 -24.64 3.87 1.82
CA ALA A 26 -23.92 3.22 0.74
C ALA A 26 -22.72 2.49 1.38
N GLN A 27 -22.83 1.17 1.50
CA GLN A 27 -21.75 0.31 1.92
C GLN A 27 -20.65 0.44 0.87
N ALA A 28 -19.45 0.89 1.29
CA ALA A 28 -18.30 0.88 0.42
C ALA A 28 -18.10 -0.53 -0.16
N PRO A 29 -17.82 -0.68 -1.47
CA PRO A 29 -17.62 -1.99 -2.06
C PRO A 29 -16.48 -2.69 -1.32
N ALA A 30 -16.75 -3.91 -0.85
CA ALA A 30 -15.74 -4.75 -0.24
C ALA A 30 -14.56 -4.92 -1.23
N PRO A 31 -13.30 -4.85 -0.75
CA PRO A 31 -12.15 -5.03 -1.63
C PRO A 31 -12.27 -6.39 -2.32
N LEU A 32 -12.20 -6.39 -3.65
CA LEU A 32 -12.21 -7.60 -4.47
C LEU A 32 -11.08 -8.51 -3.99
N ALA A 33 -11.42 -9.67 -3.44
CA ALA A 33 -10.45 -10.67 -3.07
C ALA A 33 -9.59 -11.00 -4.31
N ALA A 34 -8.27 -10.80 -4.21
CA ALA A 34 -7.35 -11.09 -5.29
C ALA A 34 -7.46 -12.57 -5.66
N ALA A 35 -7.52 -12.89 -6.95
CA ALA A 35 -7.48 -14.27 -7.42
C ALA A 35 -6.21 -14.98 -6.88
N PRO A 36 -6.26 -16.28 -6.54
CA PRO A 36 -5.10 -17.01 -6.08
C PRO A 36 -3.92 -16.85 -7.05
N GLY A 37 -2.79 -16.33 -6.54
CA GLY A 37 -1.59 -16.06 -7.34
C GLY A 37 -1.52 -14.68 -8.00
N ALA A 38 -2.53 -13.81 -7.85
CA ALA A 38 -2.43 -12.42 -8.28
C ALA A 38 -1.54 -11.60 -7.32
N PRO A 39 -0.76 -10.63 -7.85
CA PRO A 39 0.06 -9.75 -7.00
C PRO A 39 -0.80 -8.98 -5.99
N THR A 40 -0.35 -8.98 -4.73
CA THR A 40 -0.96 -8.16 -3.68
C THR A 40 -0.62 -6.69 -3.87
N TYR A 41 -1.24 -5.80 -3.07
CA TYR A 41 -0.82 -4.40 -3.03
C TYR A 41 0.65 -4.28 -2.59
N ALA A 42 1.05 -5.03 -1.57
CA ALA A 42 2.41 -5.01 -1.06
C ALA A 42 3.45 -5.47 -2.09
N ASP A 43 3.13 -6.50 -2.89
CA ASP A 43 4.01 -6.93 -3.98
C ASP A 43 4.25 -5.82 -5.01
N LEU A 44 3.17 -5.14 -5.42
CA LEU A 44 3.23 -4.06 -6.40
C LEU A 44 3.94 -2.81 -5.83
N ALA A 45 3.67 -2.49 -4.56
CA ALA A 45 4.33 -1.39 -3.87
C ALA A 45 5.83 -1.65 -3.68
N ASP A 46 6.22 -2.87 -3.29
CA ASP A 46 7.64 -3.27 -3.20
C ASP A 46 8.36 -3.08 -4.54
N LEU A 47 7.75 -3.54 -5.65
CA LEU A 47 8.33 -3.40 -6.98
C LEU A 47 8.42 -1.93 -7.41
N ALA A 48 7.34 -1.17 -7.23
CA ALA A 48 7.26 0.23 -7.64
C ALA A 48 8.22 1.12 -6.85
N ASP A 49 8.34 0.88 -5.53
CA ASP A 49 9.19 1.66 -4.62
C ASP A 49 10.70 1.52 -4.92
N HIS A 50 11.10 0.41 -5.55
CA HIS A 50 12.49 0.13 -5.92
C HIS A 50 12.80 0.35 -7.41
N ALA A 51 11.78 0.64 -8.23
CA ALA A 51 11.95 0.77 -9.67
C ALA A 51 12.01 2.23 -10.12
N PRO A 52 13.17 2.74 -10.57
CA PRO A 52 13.23 4.06 -11.21
C PRO A 52 12.57 4.07 -12.59
N LEU A 53 12.22 2.92 -13.14
CA LEU A 53 11.54 2.76 -14.42
C LEU A 53 10.43 1.72 -14.29
N VAL A 54 9.21 2.11 -14.64
CA VAL A 54 8.08 1.19 -14.81
C VAL A 54 7.51 1.35 -16.21
N ALA A 55 7.41 0.26 -16.96
CA ALA A 55 6.95 0.32 -18.34
C ALA A 55 6.05 -0.86 -18.70
N ARG A 56 5.14 -0.63 -19.64
CA ARG A 56 4.43 -1.68 -20.35
C ARG A 56 5.18 -2.02 -21.62
N VAL A 57 5.47 -3.29 -21.81
CA VAL A 57 6.19 -3.81 -22.96
C VAL A 57 5.40 -4.92 -23.65
N GLU A 58 5.64 -5.12 -24.95
CA GLU A 58 5.18 -6.28 -25.70
C GLU A 58 6.38 -7.16 -26.05
N ILE A 59 6.36 -8.39 -25.59
CA ILE A 59 7.44 -9.35 -25.81
C ILE A 59 7.50 -9.76 -27.29
N ARG A 60 8.61 -9.50 -27.91
CA ARG A 60 8.87 -9.87 -29.32
C ARG A 60 9.56 -11.21 -29.44
N ASP A 61 10.48 -11.47 -28.50
CA ASP A 61 11.23 -12.72 -28.45
C ASP A 61 11.66 -13.03 -27.02
N ALA A 62 11.87 -14.31 -26.72
CA ALA A 62 12.35 -14.78 -25.43
C ALA A 62 13.30 -15.97 -25.65
N ILE A 63 14.59 -15.73 -25.49
CA ILE A 63 15.66 -16.68 -25.75
C ILE A 63 16.08 -17.31 -24.41
N ARG A 64 15.87 -18.62 -24.27
CA ARG A 64 16.29 -19.34 -23.06
C ARG A 64 17.83 -19.38 -22.98
N LEU A 65 18.35 -18.98 -21.81
CA LEU A 65 19.78 -19.10 -21.50
C LEU A 65 20.11 -20.55 -21.10
N LYS A 66 21.34 -20.91 -21.36
CA LYS A 66 21.87 -22.20 -20.89
C LYS A 66 22.04 -22.18 -19.36
N PRO A 67 22.00 -23.33 -18.67
CA PRO A 67 22.15 -23.38 -17.21
C PRO A 67 23.40 -22.66 -16.69
N GLU A 68 24.53 -22.76 -17.43
CA GLU A 68 25.79 -22.12 -17.06
C GLU A 68 25.75 -20.59 -17.08
N GLN A 69 24.77 -20.02 -17.82
CA GLN A 69 24.53 -18.58 -17.94
C GLN A 69 23.42 -18.07 -16.98
N ALA A 70 22.87 -18.98 -16.17
CA ALA A 70 21.75 -18.70 -15.27
C ALA A 70 22.07 -19.12 -13.83
N PRO A 71 23.14 -18.62 -13.20
CA PRO A 71 23.46 -18.96 -11.82
C PRO A 71 22.34 -18.53 -10.88
N GLY A 72 22.08 -19.31 -9.82
CA GLY A 72 21.06 -19.02 -8.80
C GLY A 72 19.61 -19.17 -9.29
N LEU A 73 19.39 -19.77 -10.45
CA LEU A 73 18.06 -20.03 -10.97
C LEU A 73 17.34 -21.09 -10.11
N ARG A 74 16.11 -20.80 -9.69
CA ARG A 74 15.29 -21.74 -8.90
C ARG A 74 14.80 -22.92 -9.77
N ALA A 75 14.60 -24.06 -9.14
CA ALA A 75 14.00 -25.23 -9.80
C ALA A 75 12.61 -24.87 -10.39
N GLY A 76 12.31 -25.41 -11.58
CA GLY A 76 11.05 -25.13 -12.29
C GLY A 76 11.03 -23.77 -13.02
N MET A 77 12.12 -23.02 -13.03
CA MET A 77 12.25 -21.74 -13.74
C MET A 77 13.21 -21.86 -14.92
N ALA A 78 13.11 -20.93 -15.85
CA ALA A 78 14.10 -20.69 -16.89
C ALA A 78 14.45 -19.21 -16.94
N ARG A 79 15.74 -18.88 -17.05
CA ARG A 79 16.19 -17.53 -17.35
C ARG A 79 16.15 -17.30 -18.84
N VAL A 80 15.49 -16.20 -19.24
CA VAL A 80 15.36 -15.84 -20.65
C VAL A 80 15.88 -14.43 -20.89
N LEU A 81 16.54 -14.23 -22.02
CA LEU A 81 16.77 -12.90 -22.58
C LEU A 81 15.50 -12.50 -23.33
N VAL A 82 14.79 -11.53 -22.80
CA VAL A 82 13.59 -10.95 -23.42
C VAL A 82 14.00 -9.81 -24.32
N LYS A 83 13.50 -9.82 -25.56
CA LYS A 83 13.49 -8.67 -26.47
C LYS A 83 12.07 -8.17 -26.60
N ALA A 84 11.84 -6.91 -26.28
CA ALA A 84 10.49 -6.35 -26.18
C ALA A 84 10.39 -5.01 -26.93
N LYS A 85 9.18 -4.67 -27.34
CA LYS A 85 8.81 -3.33 -27.81
C LYS A 85 8.18 -2.57 -26.64
N THR A 86 8.66 -1.37 -26.35
CA THR A 86 8.08 -0.45 -25.39
C THR A 86 6.72 0.02 -25.90
N ARG A 87 5.69 -0.10 -25.07
CA ARG A 87 4.32 0.33 -25.39
C ARG A 87 3.91 1.58 -24.61
N ALA A 88 4.34 1.69 -23.37
CA ALA A 88 4.14 2.88 -22.52
C ALA A 88 5.20 2.91 -21.44
N VAL A 89 5.64 4.09 -21.05
CA VAL A 89 6.40 4.35 -19.83
C VAL A 89 5.43 4.92 -18.81
N LEU A 90 5.34 4.28 -17.64
CA LEU A 90 4.45 4.66 -16.56
C LEU A 90 5.18 5.53 -15.54
N LEU A 91 6.47 5.25 -15.32
CA LEU A 91 7.37 5.99 -14.43
C LEU A 91 8.77 6.00 -15.02
N GLY A 92 9.50 7.09 -14.83
CA GLY A 92 10.91 7.24 -15.20
C GLY A 92 11.11 7.94 -16.55
N GLU A 93 12.34 7.92 -17.02
CA GLU A 93 12.71 8.55 -18.28
C GLU A 93 12.25 7.74 -19.49
N THR A 94 12.08 8.44 -20.61
CA THR A 94 11.71 7.79 -21.86
C THR A 94 12.80 6.84 -22.30
N ILE A 95 12.46 5.57 -22.49
CA ILE A 95 13.32 4.55 -23.09
C ILE A 95 12.98 4.38 -24.57
N GLY A 96 13.94 3.90 -25.36
CA GLY A 96 13.74 3.64 -26.79
C GLY A 96 12.59 2.66 -27.08
N GLU A 97 12.21 2.55 -28.35
CA GLU A 97 11.15 1.62 -28.78
C GLU A 97 11.48 0.15 -28.49
N SER A 98 12.75 -0.20 -28.39
CA SER A 98 13.23 -1.56 -28.14
C SER A 98 13.93 -1.63 -26.80
N ALA A 99 13.54 -2.62 -26.00
CA ALA A 99 14.18 -2.92 -24.71
C ALA A 99 14.58 -4.39 -24.65
N SER A 100 15.69 -4.68 -23.98
CA SER A 100 16.11 -6.04 -23.67
C SER A 100 16.44 -6.19 -22.20
N TYR A 101 16.08 -7.33 -21.61
CA TYR A 101 16.33 -7.62 -20.20
C TYR A 101 16.30 -9.13 -19.92
N LEU A 102 16.85 -9.52 -18.79
CA LEU A 102 16.75 -10.88 -18.29
C LEU A 102 15.55 -11.05 -17.38
N ALA A 103 14.80 -12.14 -17.56
CA ALA A 103 13.68 -12.50 -16.70
C ALA A 103 13.72 -13.98 -16.35
N ASP A 104 13.31 -14.32 -15.12
CA ASP A 104 13.10 -15.71 -14.70
C ASP A 104 11.61 -16.05 -14.92
N VAL A 105 11.34 -17.07 -15.71
CA VAL A 105 10.00 -17.46 -16.14
C VAL A 105 9.70 -18.88 -15.68
N PRO A 106 8.53 -19.14 -15.07
CA PRO A 106 8.15 -20.50 -14.69
C PRO A 106 7.99 -21.38 -15.94
N LEU A 107 8.50 -22.60 -15.84
CA LEU A 107 8.29 -23.63 -16.84
C LEU A 107 6.90 -24.26 -16.65
N ASP A 108 6.30 -24.74 -17.74
CA ASP A 108 5.07 -25.53 -17.66
C ASP A 108 5.30 -26.90 -17.02
N ALA A 109 4.23 -27.65 -16.80
CA ALA A 109 4.30 -29.00 -16.21
C ALA A 109 5.18 -30.00 -17.01
N LYS A 110 5.48 -29.67 -18.27
CA LYS A 110 6.34 -30.47 -19.17
C LYS A 110 7.76 -29.92 -19.25
N GLY A 111 8.14 -28.94 -18.41
CA GLY A 111 9.44 -28.30 -18.41
C GLY A 111 9.73 -27.37 -19.62
N LYS A 112 8.68 -26.95 -20.34
CA LYS A 112 8.78 -26.08 -21.50
C LYS A 112 8.52 -24.62 -21.12
N LEU A 113 9.12 -23.68 -21.86
CA LEU A 113 8.79 -22.27 -21.74
C LEU A 113 7.37 -21.99 -22.20
N PRO A 114 6.60 -21.19 -21.46
CA PRO A 114 5.29 -20.71 -21.92
C PRO A 114 5.45 -19.84 -23.18
N LYS A 115 4.38 -19.70 -23.93
CA LYS A 115 4.36 -18.87 -25.14
C LYS A 115 4.32 -17.39 -24.76
N LEU A 116 5.51 -16.75 -24.70
CA LEU A 116 5.65 -15.33 -24.33
C LEU A 116 5.53 -14.37 -25.50
N LYS A 117 5.87 -14.78 -26.70
CA LYS A 117 5.85 -13.92 -27.90
C LYS A 117 4.48 -13.32 -28.15
N LYS A 118 4.41 -12.00 -28.38
CA LYS A 118 3.22 -11.18 -28.55
C LYS A 118 2.37 -11.02 -27.28
N THR A 119 2.88 -11.39 -26.10
CA THR A 119 2.21 -11.07 -24.84
C THR A 119 2.69 -9.72 -24.33
N ALA A 120 1.84 -9.03 -23.56
CA ALA A 120 2.20 -7.80 -22.89
C ALA A 120 2.59 -8.08 -21.43
N ALA A 121 3.55 -7.30 -20.92
CA ALA A 121 3.99 -7.36 -19.54
C ALA A 121 4.20 -5.96 -18.97
N LEU A 122 4.01 -5.81 -17.65
CA LEU A 122 4.55 -4.70 -16.87
C LEU A 122 5.93 -5.11 -16.39
N ILE A 123 6.90 -4.20 -16.54
CA ILE A 123 8.26 -4.38 -16.04
C ILE A 123 8.63 -3.29 -15.06
N PHE A 124 9.30 -3.70 -13.98
CA PHE A 124 9.84 -2.84 -12.94
C PHE A 124 11.36 -2.97 -13.03
N ALA A 125 12.04 -1.92 -13.47
CA ALA A 125 13.41 -2.01 -13.91
C ALA A 125 14.21 -0.73 -13.60
N ARG A 126 15.50 -0.80 -13.89
CA ARG A 126 16.41 0.32 -14.03
C ARG A 126 17.11 0.22 -15.38
N VAL A 127 17.51 1.33 -15.94
CA VAL A 127 18.33 1.36 -17.15
C VAL A 127 19.75 0.88 -16.79
N ALA A 128 20.31 -0.01 -17.58
CA ALA A 128 21.68 -0.47 -17.38
C ALA A 128 22.66 0.68 -17.72
N PRO A 129 23.62 1.01 -16.82
CA PRO A 129 24.59 2.05 -17.11
C PRO A 129 25.37 1.74 -18.39
N ALA A 130 25.60 2.75 -19.23
CA ALA A 130 26.36 2.68 -20.49
C ALA A 130 25.83 1.71 -21.55
N ARG A 131 24.59 1.18 -21.42
CA ARG A 131 23.97 0.28 -22.41
C ARG A 131 22.54 0.72 -22.73
N PRO A 132 22.36 1.69 -23.63
CA PRO A 132 21.03 2.14 -24.03
C PRO A 132 20.17 0.96 -24.54
N GLY A 133 18.94 0.87 -24.05
CA GLY A 133 18.01 -0.20 -24.41
C GLY A 133 18.18 -1.52 -23.63
N GLU A 134 19.24 -1.67 -22.81
CA GLU A 134 19.32 -2.77 -21.85
C GLU A 134 18.74 -2.34 -20.49
N LEU A 135 17.87 -3.17 -19.96
CA LEU A 135 17.21 -2.95 -18.66
C LEU A 135 17.58 -4.05 -17.69
N GLN A 136 17.64 -3.70 -16.42
CA GLN A 136 17.78 -4.65 -15.32
C GLN A 136 16.50 -4.62 -14.50
N LEU A 137 15.80 -5.74 -14.38
CA LEU A 137 14.66 -5.86 -13.47
C LEU A 137 15.13 -5.64 -12.04
N VAL A 138 14.32 -4.93 -11.23
CA VAL A 138 14.63 -4.65 -9.80
C VAL A 138 14.55 -5.91 -8.94
N SER A 139 13.85 -6.93 -9.43
CA SER A 139 13.66 -8.23 -8.76
C SER A 139 13.47 -9.32 -9.82
N THR A 140 13.66 -10.59 -9.44
CA THR A 140 13.29 -11.74 -10.28
C THR A 140 11.80 -11.79 -10.59
N ALA A 141 10.96 -11.13 -9.77
CA ALA A 141 9.53 -10.96 -9.98
C ALA A 141 9.17 -9.64 -10.70
N GLY A 142 10.17 -8.88 -11.16
CA GLY A 142 9.99 -7.56 -11.77
C GLY A 142 9.34 -7.56 -13.16
N GLN A 143 8.94 -8.72 -13.70
CA GLN A 143 8.11 -8.85 -14.88
C GLN A 143 6.79 -9.53 -14.52
N ILE A 144 5.67 -8.87 -14.76
CA ILE A 144 4.32 -9.39 -14.46
C ILE A 144 3.49 -9.35 -15.75
N ALA A 145 2.71 -10.39 -16.00
CA ALA A 145 1.78 -10.40 -17.14
C ALA A 145 0.82 -9.21 -17.05
N TRP A 146 0.70 -8.47 -18.14
CA TRP A 146 -0.11 -7.27 -18.19
C TRP A 146 -1.60 -7.58 -18.22
N SER A 147 -2.36 -6.79 -17.51
CA SER A 147 -3.81 -6.59 -17.69
C SER A 147 -4.15 -5.15 -17.37
N GLN A 148 -5.24 -4.63 -17.90
CA GLN A 148 -5.65 -3.24 -17.64
C GLN A 148 -5.88 -3.00 -16.13
N PRO A 149 -6.61 -3.84 -15.40
CA PRO A 149 -6.79 -3.66 -13.95
C PRO A 149 -5.47 -3.65 -13.16
N LEU A 150 -4.48 -4.45 -13.58
CA LEU A 150 -3.16 -4.45 -12.95
C LEU A 150 -2.42 -3.14 -13.21
N GLU A 151 -2.44 -2.65 -14.44
CA GLU A 151 -1.83 -1.36 -14.79
C GLU A 151 -2.47 -0.22 -14.01
N ASP A 152 -3.81 -0.21 -13.87
CA ASP A 152 -4.52 0.82 -13.13
C ASP A 152 -4.11 0.84 -11.65
N ARG A 153 -3.97 -0.34 -11.02
CA ARG A 153 -3.44 -0.46 -9.64
C ARG A 153 -2.01 0.06 -9.53
N VAL A 154 -1.15 -0.30 -10.48
CA VAL A 154 0.25 0.19 -10.49
C VAL A 154 0.29 1.70 -10.66
N ARG A 155 -0.54 2.27 -11.55
CA ARG A 155 -0.62 3.73 -11.72
C ARG A 155 -1.08 4.44 -10.45
N ALA A 156 -2.04 3.91 -9.73
CA ALA A 156 -2.47 4.45 -8.44
C ALA A 156 -1.31 4.49 -7.42
N ILE A 157 -0.58 3.38 -7.27
CA ILE A 157 0.60 3.31 -6.40
C ILE A 157 1.68 4.31 -6.83
N LEU A 158 1.97 4.40 -8.13
CA LEU A 158 2.97 5.34 -8.64
C LEU A 158 2.56 6.79 -8.38
N THR A 159 1.28 7.11 -8.50
CA THR A 159 0.76 8.46 -8.19
C THR A 159 0.97 8.80 -6.72
N GLU A 160 0.70 7.87 -5.80
CA GLU A 160 0.99 8.08 -4.37
C GLU A 160 2.49 8.23 -4.10
N LEU A 161 3.34 7.42 -4.75
CA LEU A 161 4.79 7.44 -4.56
C LEU A 161 5.46 8.75 -5.00
N VAL A 162 4.96 9.38 -6.07
CA VAL A 162 5.53 10.63 -6.58
C VAL A 162 4.85 11.88 -6.03
N ALA A 163 3.84 11.73 -5.19
CA ALA A 163 3.15 12.85 -4.58
C ALA A 163 4.11 13.62 -3.63
N PRO A 164 4.03 14.98 -3.58
CA PRO A 164 4.87 15.76 -2.65
C PRO A 164 4.71 15.36 -1.18
N ALA A 165 3.54 14.89 -0.79
CA ALA A 165 3.22 14.39 0.55
C ALA A 165 3.24 12.86 0.65
N ALA A 166 4.04 12.19 -0.18
CA ALA A 166 4.15 10.74 -0.14
C ALA A 166 4.62 10.28 1.25
N PRO A 167 3.95 9.29 1.88
CA PRO A 167 4.38 8.74 3.14
C PRO A 167 5.83 8.23 3.07
N PRO A 168 6.73 8.66 3.97
CA PRO A 168 8.12 8.27 3.94
C PRO A 168 8.31 6.78 4.26
N ARG A 169 9.48 6.24 3.92
CA ARG A 169 9.82 4.84 4.20
C ARG A 169 10.11 4.66 5.68
N VAL A 170 9.24 3.90 6.36
CA VAL A 170 9.41 3.54 7.75
C VAL A 170 10.46 2.43 7.86
N SER A 171 11.41 2.61 8.76
CA SER A 171 12.48 1.62 9.04
C SER A 171 12.35 0.96 10.42
N GLY A 172 11.49 1.47 11.30
CA GLY A 172 11.26 0.90 12.61
C GLY A 172 10.54 1.84 13.57
N VAL A 173 10.57 1.47 14.86
CA VAL A 173 10.10 2.32 15.97
C VAL A 173 11.31 2.97 16.61
N ARG A 174 11.29 4.30 16.73
CA ARG A 174 12.32 5.08 17.41
C ARG A 174 12.10 5.10 18.91
N GLU A 175 10.90 5.48 19.32
CA GLU A 175 10.50 5.54 20.71
C GLU A 175 8.99 5.39 20.87
N VAL A 176 8.56 4.96 22.05
CA VAL A 176 7.17 4.89 22.44
C VAL A 176 7.03 5.41 23.86
N SER A 177 5.92 6.09 24.15
CA SER A 177 5.63 6.61 25.48
C SER A 177 4.12 6.57 25.73
N TYR A 178 3.70 6.08 26.88
CA TYR A 178 2.33 6.21 27.39
C TYR A 178 2.29 7.24 28.51
N VAL A 179 1.34 8.15 28.43
CA VAL A 179 1.07 9.15 29.46
C VAL A 179 -0.38 8.97 29.94
N PRO A 180 -0.59 8.69 31.24
CA PRO A 180 -1.94 8.64 31.80
C PRO A 180 -2.55 10.04 31.81
N GLY A 181 -3.87 10.12 31.58
CA GLY A 181 -4.65 11.34 31.73
C GLY A 181 -5.05 11.61 33.19
N ASN A 182 -5.87 12.62 33.38
CA ASN A 182 -6.33 13.05 34.71
C ASN A 182 -7.51 12.21 35.23
N LEU A 183 -8.21 11.50 34.35
CA LEU A 183 -9.34 10.64 34.69
C LEU A 183 -8.95 9.17 34.62
N LEU A 184 -9.57 8.36 35.45
CA LEU A 184 -9.37 6.91 35.43
C LEU A 184 -9.77 6.35 34.06
N GLY A 185 -8.82 5.66 33.38
CA GLY A 185 -9.02 5.13 32.04
C GLY A 185 -8.73 6.11 30.89
N GLU A 186 -8.32 7.34 31.20
CA GLU A 186 -7.79 8.29 30.23
C GLU A 186 -6.29 8.12 30.05
N GLY A 187 -5.80 8.33 28.85
CA GLY A 187 -4.37 8.31 28.54
C GLY A 187 -4.09 8.33 27.06
N GLU A 188 -2.82 8.48 26.73
CA GLU A 188 -2.38 8.55 25.34
C GLU A 188 -1.04 7.82 25.19
N THR A 189 -0.95 7.00 24.15
CA THR A 189 0.32 6.42 23.69
C THR A 189 0.77 7.15 22.44
N GLN A 190 2.00 7.67 22.47
CA GLN A 190 2.71 8.21 21.31
C GLN A 190 3.77 7.21 20.86
N ILE A 191 3.79 6.90 19.57
CA ILE A 191 4.76 6.01 18.95
C ILE A 191 5.45 6.77 17.83
N PHE A 192 6.72 7.12 18.01
CA PHE A 192 7.52 7.80 17.00
C PHE A 192 8.28 6.78 16.16
N LEU A 193 8.19 6.92 14.86
CA LEU A 193 8.80 5.99 13.93
C LEU A 193 10.13 6.52 13.40
N SER A 194 11.04 5.58 13.13
CA SER A 194 12.24 5.87 12.34
C SER A 194 11.90 5.77 10.86
N THR A 195 12.43 6.70 10.07
CA THR A 195 12.33 6.70 8.60
C THR A 195 13.71 6.74 7.99
N GLU A 196 13.83 6.34 6.71
CA GLU A 196 15.12 6.33 6.01
C GLU A 196 15.70 7.74 5.81
N ALA A 197 14.85 8.72 5.52
CA ALA A 197 15.24 10.10 5.28
C ALA A 197 15.27 10.96 6.55
N GLY A 198 14.83 10.43 7.71
CA GLY A 198 14.71 11.17 8.96
C GLY A 198 13.41 11.97 9.08
N ASP A 199 12.49 11.83 8.13
CA ASP A 199 11.19 12.52 8.19
C ASP A 199 10.41 12.07 9.43
N PRO A 200 9.74 12.99 10.14
CA PRO A 200 8.96 12.68 11.31
C PRO A 200 7.68 11.92 10.95
N VAL A 201 7.44 10.81 11.64
CA VAL A 201 6.19 10.05 11.57
C VAL A 201 5.81 9.64 12.98
N SER A 202 4.55 9.87 13.36
CA SER A 202 4.04 9.46 14.67
C SER A 202 2.68 8.77 14.57
N ILE A 203 2.45 7.83 15.49
CA ILE A 203 1.16 7.19 15.69
C ILE A 203 0.70 7.57 17.10
N SER A 204 -0.55 8.04 17.20
CA SER A 204 -1.20 8.33 18.48
C SER A 204 -2.29 7.30 18.75
N VAL A 205 -2.37 6.82 19.99
CA VAL A 205 -3.48 6.00 20.48
C VAL A 205 -4.09 6.68 21.69
N VAL A 206 -5.35 7.11 21.60
CA VAL A 206 -6.03 7.89 22.64
C VAL A 206 -7.06 7.01 23.33
N HIS A 207 -7.02 7.04 24.66
CA HIS A 207 -7.98 6.40 25.55
C HIS A 207 -8.87 7.46 26.19
N ARG A 208 -10.20 7.24 26.16
CA ARG A 208 -11.19 8.02 26.87
C ARG A 208 -12.07 7.10 27.72
N PRO A 209 -12.46 7.54 28.93
CA PRO A 209 -13.30 6.73 29.80
C PRO A 209 -14.62 6.34 29.09
N GLY A 210 -14.91 5.04 29.03
CA GLY A 210 -16.15 4.53 28.43
C GLY A 210 -16.20 4.53 26.90
N GLU A 211 -15.14 4.96 26.22
CA GLU A 211 -15.05 4.99 24.76
C GLU A 211 -14.08 3.93 24.22
N PRO A 212 -14.29 3.43 22.99
CA PRO A 212 -13.28 2.64 22.29
C PRO A 212 -12.01 3.43 22.06
N ARG A 213 -10.86 2.75 22.03
CA ARG A 213 -9.59 3.37 21.64
C ARG A 213 -9.68 3.96 20.24
N VAL A 214 -9.16 5.17 20.08
CA VAL A 214 -9.01 5.84 18.79
C VAL A 214 -7.54 5.93 18.49
N TRP A 215 -7.15 5.70 17.22
CA TRP A 215 -5.77 5.85 16.81
C TRP A 215 -5.66 6.49 15.43
N GLY A 216 -4.51 7.06 15.16
CA GLY A 216 -4.21 7.65 13.86
C GLY A 216 -2.71 7.76 13.62
N VAL A 217 -2.33 8.10 12.40
CA VAL A 217 -0.94 8.34 11.99
C VAL A 217 -0.81 9.74 11.40
N ALA A 218 0.23 10.46 11.79
CA ALA A 218 0.67 11.71 11.20
C ALA A 218 2.00 11.50 10.47
N PHE A 219 2.04 11.90 9.18
CA PHE A 219 3.25 11.92 8.35
C PHE A 219 3.74 13.36 8.25
N GLY A 220 4.41 13.85 9.30
CA GLY A 220 4.90 15.22 9.39
C GLY A 220 5.23 15.61 10.83
N GLU A 221 5.77 16.84 11.00
CA GLU A 221 6.19 17.35 12.31
C GLU A 221 5.02 17.60 13.29
N ILE A 222 3.82 17.83 12.76
CA ILE A 222 2.65 18.14 13.59
C ILE A 222 1.94 16.84 13.93
N VAL A 223 1.87 16.53 15.23
CA VAL A 223 0.99 15.46 15.73
C VAL A 223 -0.45 15.94 15.55
N ASP A 224 -1.14 15.38 14.57
CA ASP A 224 -2.52 15.74 14.27
C ASP A 224 -3.48 14.94 15.16
N GLN A 225 -4.19 15.63 16.04
CA GLN A 225 -5.24 15.00 16.87
C GLN A 225 -6.43 14.48 16.04
N ALA A 226 -6.59 14.96 14.80
CA ALA A 226 -7.55 14.45 13.84
C ALA A 226 -7.02 13.30 12.98
N ALA A 227 -5.78 12.86 13.23
CA ALA A 227 -5.16 11.76 12.52
C ALA A 227 -6.05 10.50 12.58
N ARG A 228 -6.11 9.78 11.46
CA ARG A 228 -6.93 8.56 11.32
C ARG A 228 -6.05 7.37 10.92
N PRO A 229 -6.54 6.14 11.16
CA PRO A 229 -5.92 4.96 10.59
C PRO A 229 -5.85 5.06 9.07
N PRO A 230 -4.75 4.62 8.43
CA PRO A 230 -4.68 4.60 6.98
C PRO A 230 -5.64 3.55 6.41
N GLU A 231 -6.21 3.86 5.27
CA GLU A 231 -7.02 2.88 4.53
C GLU A 231 -6.13 1.74 4.03
N ARG A 232 -6.67 0.52 4.05
CA ARG A 232 -5.97 -0.67 3.54
C ARG A 232 -5.69 -0.49 2.04
N ASP A 233 -4.56 -1.07 1.59
CA ASP A 233 -4.11 -1.01 0.20
C ASP A 233 -3.87 0.44 -0.29
N THR A 234 -3.34 1.29 0.60
CA THR A 234 -2.75 2.60 0.32
C THR A 234 -1.27 2.60 0.65
N LEU A 235 -0.51 3.57 0.16
CA LEU A 235 0.92 3.70 0.46
C LEU A 235 1.15 3.92 1.97
N ALA A 236 0.31 4.69 2.64
CA ALA A 236 0.36 4.91 4.08
C ALA A 236 0.19 3.60 4.87
N TRP A 237 -0.82 2.79 4.51
CA TRP A 237 -0.99 1.47 5.10
C TRP A 237 0.23 0.56 4.85
N TYR A 238 0.74 0.53 3.63
CA TYR A 238 1.90 -0.28 3.26
C TYR A 238 3.14 0.10 4.07
N ARG A 239 3.42 1.40 4.26
CA ARG A 239 4.54 1.89 5.09
C ARG A 239 4.48 1.40 6.53
N LEU A 240 3.29 1.23 7.08
CA LEU A 240 3.08 0.78 8.46
C LEU A 240 2.93 -0.74 8.55
N ALA A 241 1.96 -1.33 7.84
CA ALA A 241 1.63 -2.75 7.97
C ALA A 241 2.80 -3.66 7.60
N CYS A 242 3.63 -3.25 6.63
CA CYS A 242 4.73 -4.07 6.12
C CYS A 242 6.07 -3.85 6.83
N PHE A 243 6.27 -2.71 7.52
CA PHE A 243 7.57 -2.33 8.05
C PHE A 243 7.62 -2.14 9.58
N LEU A 244 6.48 -2.02 10.24
CA LEU A 244 6.47 -2.01 11.70
C LEU A 244 6.95 -3.36 12.25
N PRO A 245 7.89 -3.38 13.23
CA PRO A 245 8.39 -4.61 13.83
C PRO A 245 7.28 -5.41 14.51
N ALA A 246 7.47 -6.71 14.69
CA ALA A 246 6.49 -7.60 15.30
C ALA A 246 6.19 -7.24 16.76
N GLY A 247 7.15 -6.64 17.47
CA GLY A 247 7.03 -6.19 18.83
C GLY A 247 7.94 -4.99 19.11
N LEU A 248 7.71 -4.32 20.23
CA LEU A 248 8.55 -3.23 20.70
C LEU A 248 9.81 -3.78 21.36
N SER A 249 10.94 -3.09 21.17
CA SER A 249 12.13 -3.29 22.00
C SER A 249 11.94 -2.54 23.32
N THR A 250 12.37 -3.11 24.43
CA THR A 250 12.37 -2.43 25.74
C THR A 250 13.23 -1.16 25.73
N ALA A 251 14.26 -1.10 24.88
CA ALA A 251 15.10 0.08 24.72
C ALA A 251 14.40 1.27 24.06
N THR A 252 13.28 1.05 23.37
CA THR A 252 12.50 2.10 22.71
C THR A 252 11.35 2.61 23.58
N ASP A 253 11.04 1.93 24.69
CA ASP A 253 9.93 2.30 25.57
C ASP A 253 10.40 3.30 26.64
N LEU A 254 9.94 4.53 26.50
CA LEU A 254 10.21 5.65 27.42
C LEU A 254 9.08 5.88 28.42
N SER A 255 8.12 4.97 28.54
CA SER A 255 7.04 5.05 29.51
C SER A 255 7.58 4.99 30.94
N GLY A 256 6.95 5.76 31.86
CA GLY A 256 7.51 6.02 33.18
C GLY A 256 7.65 4.78 34.08
N ASP A 257 6.60 3.97 34.19
CA ASP A 257 6.57 2.79 35.08
C ASP A 257 6.12 1.53 34.35
N GLY A 258 6.14 0.40 35.05
CA GLY A 258 5.77 -0.89 34.46
C GLY A 258 4.28 -1.00 34.03
N GLU A 259 3.39 -0.16 34.57
CA GLU A 259 2.00 -0.11 34.11
C GLU A 259 1.90 0.67 32.79
N ALA A 260 2.54 1.82 32.71
CA ALA A 260 2.64 2.63 31.51
C ALA A 260 3.30 1.85 30.37
N GLN A 261 4.39 1.10 30.65
CA GLN A 261 5.04 0.23 29.68
C GLN A 261 4.11 -0.87 29.13
N ARG A 262 3.32 -1.50 30.02
CA ARG A 262 2.31 -2.49 29.58
C ARG A 262 1.26 -1.86 28.67
N LYS A 263 0.78 -0.65 29.00
CA LYS A 263 -0.19 0.10 28.19
C LYS A 263 0.38 0.44 26.82
N ALA A 264 1.59 0.97 26.76
CA ALA A 264 2.27 1.26 25.49
C ALA A 264 2.40 0.00 24.61
N ALA A 265 2.80 -1.13 25.20
CA ALA A 265 2.90 -2.40 24.48
C ALA A 265 1.53 -2.94 24.02
N GLU A 266 0.46 -2.77 24.82
CA GLU A 266 -0.90 -3.12 24.42
C GLU A 266 -1.40 -2.29 23.25
N ASP A 267 -1.14 -0.99 23.27
CA ASP A 267 -1.54 -0.07 22.22
C ASP A 267 -0.78 -0.33 20.93
N TYR A 268 0.50 -0.60 21.00
CA TYR A 268 1.28 -1.01 19.84
C TYR A 268 0.71 -2.29 19.18
N ARG A 269 0.39 -3.31 20.00
CA ARG A 269 -0.23 -4.54 19.51
C ARG A 269 -1.61 -4.28 18.90
N TYR A 270 -2.38 -3.37 19.50
CA TYR A 270 -3.68 -2.95 18.97
C TYR A 270 -3.54 -2.31 17.58
N VAL A 271 -2.65 -1.33 17.42
CA VAL A 271 -2.37 -0.68 16.13
C VAL A 271 -1.96 -1.72 15.06
N ARG A 272 -1.03 -2.63 15.41
CA ARG A 272 -0.63 -3.70 14.49
C ARG A 272 -1.78 -4.64 14.12
N GLY A 273 -2.65 -4.95 15.07
CA GLY A 273 -3.87 -5.74 14.83
C GLY A 273 -4.82 -5.06 13.87
N GLN A 274 -5.01 -3.74 14.02
CA GLN A 274 -5.85 -2.93 13.13
C GLN A 274 -5.29 -2.81 11.70
N LEU A 275 -3.98 -2.65 11.57
CA LEU A 275 -3.30 -2.66 10.26
C LEU A 275 -3.44 -4.02 9.56
N GLY A 276 -3.47 -5.10 10.33
CA GLY A 276 -3.55 -6.45 9.82
C GLY A 276 -2.27 -6.94 9.11
N PRO A 277 -2.33 -8.12 8.48
CA PRO A 277 -1.18 -8.70 7.80
C PRO A 277 -0.85 -7.96 6.49
N CYS A 278 0.42 -7.96 6.15
CA CYS A 278 0.95 -7.49 4.86
C CYS A 278 1.36 -8.71 4.00
N PRO A 279 0.41 -9.36 3.30
CA PRO A 279 0.70 -10.55 2.52
C PRO A 279 1.49 -10.22 1.26
N ARG A 280 2.43 -11.11 0.90
CA ARG A 280 3.15 -11.12 -0.36
C ARG A 280 2.96 -12.46 -1.04
N THR A 281 2.68 -12.44 -2.34
CA THR A 281 2.49 -13.64 -3.16
C THR A 281 3.61 -13.83 -4.17
N LEU A 282 4.32 -12.75 -4.53
CA LEU A 282 5.46 -12.82 -5.43
C LEU A 282 6.72 -13.25 -4.69
N ASN A 283 7.30 -14.36 -5.13
CA ASN A 283 8.57 -14.85 -4.61
C ASN A 283 9.74 -14.00 -5.16
N GLY A 284 10.71 -13.68 -4.32
CA GLY A 284 11.92 -12.94 -4.71
C GLY A 284 11.88 -11.45 -4.42
N LEU A 285 10.79 -10.95 -3.86
CA LEU A 285 10.75 -9.69 -3.16
C LEU A 285 11.18 -9.99 -1.73
N GLY A 286 12.46 -9.95 -1.44
CA GLY A 286 12.94 -10.03 -0.08
C GLY A 286 12.46 -8.79 0.67
N ALA A 287 11.97 -8.95 1.90
CA ALA A 287 12.00 -7.90 2.90
C ALA A 287 13.48 -7.65 3.27
N GLY A 288 14.26 -7.23 2.28
CA GLY A 288 15.62 -6.77 2.52
C GLY A 288 15.56 -5.30 2.91
N PRO A 289 16.44 -4.86 3.82
CA PRO A 289 16.59 -3.43 4.04
C PRO A 289 16.86 -2.75 2.70
N PRO A 290 16.37 -1.53 2.51
CA PRO A 290 16.62 -0.76 1.30
C PRO A 290 18.12 -0.69 1.07
N ARG A 291 18.55 -0.96 -0.14
CA ARG A 291 19.96 -0.81 -0.53
C ARG A 291 20.28 0.68 -0.54
N ARG A 292 21.29 1.05 0.24
CA ARG A 292 21.90 2.37 0.26
C ARG A 292 22.29 2.81 -1.15
#